data_0f1282e6ee88e20a0e017db8a77f8fa8
#
_entry.id   0f1282e6ee88e20a0e017db8a77f8fa8
#
_cell.length_a   1.000
_cell.length_b   1.000
_cell.length_c   1.000
_cell.angle_alpha   90.00
_cell.angle_beta   90.00
_cell.angle_gamma   90.00
#
_symmetry.space_group_name_H-M   'P 1'
#
loop_
_entity.id
_entity.type
_entity.pdbx_description
1 polymer ?
#
loop_
_entity_poly.entity_id
_entity_poly.type
_entity_poly.pdbx_seq_one_letter_code
_entity_poly.pdbx_strand_id
1 'polypeptide(L)'
;MLANPNYIMKYKKTVSVFSVFMFLLIAIPLTVSAQSDTIPEWIKNTAGFWARGEISDIEFINAMEFLIASEIIQVPGVAVSNTIVEELTIGFIPNEKAEELTPKAEKLEKYLEDTLRTDVNIVVPTNYESIIEGLRFGHIDAAFMDSGPGWIAHQRSGAEVVLSEVVQGKVNYQATVWTKADNDSIHSIEDTIGKKVAFTSITGSSGFIRPMGTLVANGLIQIQGNDLIALEAALADSFEAYTFAGGYKAALELLLNDNVDVAFGSDIAPQKYLTHDQQSKLRVVETIGPVPSHVFVVREEMSESTKNLLVQAMLGLNEDEHNQILLDIYGAEALLPTTTTMHIGEFGTFIDSLTGLDQKILNKYNFQK
;
A
#
# COMPACT_ATOMS: atom_id res chain seq x y z
N MET A 1 50.75 -0.86 77.70
CA MET A 1 51.82 0.00 78.20
C MET A 1 52.02 1.05 77.12
N LEU A 2 51.58 2.25 77.37
CA LEU A 2 52.35 3.46 77.55
C LEU A 2 53.11 3.86 76.28
N ALA A 3 53.03 4.99 75.69
CA ALA A 3 52.55 6.33 75.97
C ALA A 3 52.87 7.17 74.74
N ASN A 4 52.04 8.13 74.47
CA ASN A 4 52.30 9.38 73.76
C ASN A 4 53.54 10.08 74.37
N PRO A 5 54.16 11.15 73.84
CA PRO A 5 53.54 12.27 73.14
C PRO A 5 54.45 13.09 72.17
N ASN A 6 53.76 14.00 71.42
CA ASN A 6 54.12 15.41 71.14
C ASN A 6 55.36 15.71 70.30
N TYR A 7 55.35 16.53 69.30
CA TYR A 7 55.27 17.98 69.25
C TYR A 7 55.77 18.55 67.89
N ILE A 8 55.25 19.65 67.55
CA ILE A 8 55.70 20.88 66.90
C ILE A 8 55.47 21.06 65.39
N MET A 9 54.49 21.93 65.15
CA MET A 9 54.35 22.75 63.95
C MET A 9 55.64 23.42 63.49
N LYS A 10 55.89 23.40 62.18
CA LYS A 10 56.62 24.44 61.46
C LYS A 10 55.94 24.84 60.19
N TYR A 11 55.34 26.03 60.20
CA TYR A 11 54.85 26.76 59.03
C TYR A 11 56.03 27.00 58.08
N LYS A 12 55.88 26.55 56.82
CA LYS A 12 56.67 27.13 55.71
C LYS A 12 55.66 27.67 54.70
N LYS A 13 55.68 28.98 54.54
CA LYS A 13 55.05 29.71 53.48
C LYS A 13 55.54 29.15 52.11
N THR A 14 54.71 28.66 51.29
CA THR A 14 55.04 28.42 49.90
C THR A 14 54.05 29.19 49.05
N VAL A 15 54.60 30.00 48.20
CA VAL A 15 53.95 30.92 47.25
C VAL A 15 53.04 30.16 46.33
N SER A 16 51.77 30.58 46.30
CA SER A 16 50.78 30.11 45.36
C SER A 16 51.07 30.70 43.99
N VAL A 17 51.50 29.87 43.06
CA VAL A 17 51.50 30.19 41.64
C VAL A 17 50.09 29.85 41.12
N PHE A 18 49.27 30.86 40.94
CA PHE A 18 48.01 30.76 40.25
C PHE A 18 48.27 30.46 38.75
N SER A 19 48.14 29.19 38.36
CA SER A 19 48.13 28.79 36.97
C SER A 19 46.72 29.05 36.47
N VAL A 20 46.56 30.14 35.77
CA VAL A 20 45.31 30.48 35.02
C VAL A 20 45.25 29.51 33.84
N PHE A 21 44.54 28.41 34.00
CA PHE A 21 44.07 27.61 32.85
C PHE A 21 42.98 28.41 32.17
N MET A 22 43.37 29.11 31.11
CA MET A 22 42.47 29.72 30.16
C MET A 22 41.84 28.59 29.34
N PHE A 23 40.61 28.17 29.75
CA PHE A 23 39.78 27.34 28.92
C PHE A 23 39.40 28.12 27.64
N LEU A 24 40.08 27.82 26.55
CA LEU A 24 39.65 28.20 25.22
C LEU A 24 38.38 27.42 24.93
N LEU A 25 37.22 28.04 25.18
CA LEU A 25 35.94 27.60 24.65
C LEU A 25 36.04 27.75 23.13
N ILE A 26 36.43 26.67 22.46
CA ILE A 26 36.16 26.52 21.02
C ILE A 26 34.64 26.40 20.90
N ALA A 27 34.00 27.51 20.63
CA ALA A 27 32.65 27.50 20.16
C ALA A 27 32.66 26.79 18.79
N ILE A 28 32.38 25.49 18.80
CA ILE A 28 32.00 24.77 17.61
C ILE A 28 30.66 25.42 17.21
N PRO A 29 30.57 26.08 16.05
CA PRO A 29 29.26 26.49 15.60
C PRO A 29 28.48 25.20 15.39
N LEU A 30 27.49 24.93 16.25
CA LEU A 30 26.36 24.10 15.93
C LEU A 30 25.73 24.76 14.70
N THR A 31 26.11 24.30 13.54
CA THR A 31 25.29 24.54 12.35
C THR A 31 23.97 23.85 12.61
N VAL A 32 23.04 24.57 13.24
CA VAL A 32 21.63 24.28 13.13
C VAL A 32 21.38 24.31 11.62
N SER A 33 21.28 23.15 11.01
CA SER A 33 20.75 23.02 9.65
C SER A 33 19.42 23.71 9.71
N ALA A 34 19.30 24.86 9.09
CA ALA A 34 18.03 25.53 8.94
C ALA A 34 17.16 24.57 8.14
N GLN A 35 16.29 23.84 8.85
CA GLN A 35 15.20 23.12 8.25
C GLN A 35 14.44 24.19 7.45
N SER A 36 14.34 23.98 6.14
CA SER A 36 13.68 24.96 5.28
C SER A 36 12.24 25.08 5.77
N ASP A 37 11.82 26.30 6.13
CA ASP A 37 10.42 26.63 6.48
C ASP A 37 9.45 26.47 5.28
N THR A 38 9.88 25.75 4.25
CA THR A 38 9.08 25.50 3.05
C THR A 38 8.33 24.17 3.20
N ILE A 39 7.03 24.23 3.00
CA ILE A 39 6.18 23.05 2.91
C ILE A 39 6.71 22.18 1.75
N PRO A 40 7.05 20.91 1.99
CA PRO A 40 7.47 19.97 0.96
C PRO A 40 6.50 19.95 -0.23
N GLU A 41 7.02 19.78 -1.45
CA GLU A 41 6.21 19.87 -2.66
C GLU A 41 5.14 18.77 -2.72
N TRP A 42 5.45 17.56 -2.23
CA TRP A 42 4.48 16.46 -2.18
C TRP A 42 3.25 16.78 -1.31
N ILE A 43 3.38 17.58 -0.23
CA ILE A 43 2.22 18.04 0.56
C ILE A 43 1.35 18.98 -0.28
N LYS A 44 1.98 19.86 -1.06
CA LYS A 44 1.27 20.75 -1.99
C LYS A 44 0.59 19.96 -3.10
N ASN A 45 1.24 18.90 -3.62
CA ASN A 45 0.67 18.00 -4.61
C ASN A 45 -0.55 17.25 -4.05
N THR A 46 -0.48 16.72 -2.83
CA THR A 46 -1.62 16.11 -2.13
C THR A 46 -2.79 17.11 -1.99
N ALA A 47 -2.51 18.35 -1.56
CA ALA A 47 -3.52 19.41 -1.54
C ALA A 47 -4.03 19.76 -2.94
N GLY A 48 -3.18 19.65 -3.97
CA GLY A 48 -3.54 19.80 -5.38
C GLY A 48 -4.52 18.74 -5.86
N PHE A 49 -4.31 17.46 -5.54
CA PHE A 49 -5.25 16.37 -5.85
C PHE A 49 -6.64 16.64 -5.23
N TRP A 50 -6.66 17.06 -3.97
CA TRP A 50 -7.90 17.44 -3.29
C TRP A 50 -8.57 18.66 -3.95
N ALA A 51 -7.82 19.73 -4.23
CA ALA A 51 -8.34 20.96 -4.84
C ALA A 51 -8.94 20.74 -6.23
N ARG A 52 -8.45 19.72 -6.99
CA ARG A 52 -9.01 19.33 -8.28
C ARG A 52 -10.15 18.31 -8.18
N GLY A 53 -10.52 17.89 -6.95
CA GLY A 53 -11.57 16.89 -6.72
C GLY A 53 -11.16 15.46 -7.12
N GLU A 54 -9.87 15.18 -7.23
CA GLU A 54 -9.30 13.88 -7.57
C GLU A 54 -9.30 12.95 -6.35
N ILE A 55 -9.19 13.51 -5.15
CA ILE A 55 -9.43 12.84 -3.88
C ILE A 55 -10.54 13.57 -3.10
N SER A 56 -11.27 12.84 -2.27
CA SER A 56 -12.38 13.39 -1.46
C SER A 56 -11.86 14.19 -0.26
N ASP A 57 -12.75 15.00 0.36
CA ASP A 57 -12.47 15.71 1.61
C ASP A 57 -12.01 14.75 2.72
N ILE A 58 -12.64 13.57 2.80
CA ILE A 58 -12.33 12.55 3.82
C ILE A 58 -10.92 11.98 3.57
N GLU A 59 -10.58 11.63 2.34
CA GLU A 59 -9.25 11.12 2.00
C GLU A 59 -8.16 12.15 2.31
N PHE A 60 -8.40 13.44 2.01
CA PHE A 60 -7.46 14.51 2.33
C PHE A 60 -7.32 14.72 3.85
N ILE A 61 -8.42 14.75 4.60
CA ILE A 61 -8.40 14.90 6.06
C ILE A 61 -7.66 13.71 6.69
N ASN A 62 -7.96 12.50 6.28
CA ASN A 62 -7.31 11.28 6.78
C ASN A 62 -5.80 11.29 6.50
N ALA A 63 -5.37 11.75 5.32
CA ALA A 63 -3.96 11.93 5.00
C ALA A 63 -3.29 12.95 5.95
N MET A 64 -3.94 14.08 6.23
CA MET A 64 -3.42 15.09 7.15
C MET A 64 -3.38 14.59 8.60
N GLU A 65 -4.42 13.91 9.06
CA GLU A 65 -4.44 13.28 10.39
C GLU A 65 -3.32 12.25 10.57
N PHE A 66 -3.10 11.41 9.57
CA PHE A 66 -1.99 10.46 9.56
C PHE A 66 -0.64 11.18 9.65
N LEU A 67 -0.41 12.22 8.84
CA LEU A 67 0.85 12.97 8.83
C LEU A 67 1.13 13.66 10.19
N ILE A 68 0.10 14.13 10.87
CA ILE A 68 0.22 14.72 12.21
C ILE A 68 0.45 13.63 13.26
N ALA A 69 -0.34 12.54 13.23
CA ALA A 69 -0.24 11.44 14.19
C ALA A 69 1.11 10.71 14.10
N SER A 70 1.66 10.61 12.89
CA SER A 70 2.96 10.00 12.61
C SER A 70 4.14 10.97 12.78
N GLU A 71 3.90 12.18 13.29
CA GLU A 71 4.91 13.25 13.50
C GLU A 71 5.70 13.63 12.23
N ILE A 72 5.19 13.27 11.06
CA ILE A 72 5.77 13.65 9.75
C ILE A 72 5.60 15.17 9.56
N ILE A 73 4.44 15.71 9.94
CA ILE A 73 4.25 17.15 10.13
C ILE A 73 4.58 17.46 11.59
N GLN A 74 5.75 18.00 11.83
CA GLN A 74 6.18 18.35 13.18
C GLN A 74 5.40 19.55 13.72
N VAL A 75 4.73 19.35 14.85
CA VAL A 75 4.20 20.45 15.64
C VAL A 75 5.34 20.95 16.54
N PRO A 76 5.69 22.24 16.56
CA PRO A 76 6.80 22.75 17.35
C PRO A 76 6.68 22.34 18.83
N GLY A 77 7.67 21.61 19.35
CA GLY A 77 7.76 21.25 20.77
C GLY A 77 7.92 19.76 21.07
N VAL A 78 7.89 18.87 20.09
CA VAL A 78 8.10 17.41 20.28
C VAL A 78 9.46 17.01 19.68
N ALA A 79 10.36 16.48 20.49
CA ALA A 79 11.65 15.96 20.03
C ALA A 79 11.48 14.51 19.58
N VAL A 80 11.81 14.19 18.32
CA VAL A 80 11.85 12.84 17.77
C VAL A 80 13.27 12.28 17.90
N SER A 81 13.39 11.06 18.43
CA SER A 81 14.66 10.33 18.48
C SER A 81 14.89 9.65 17.12
N ASN A 82 15.80 10.19 16.32
CA ASN A 82 16.21 9.60 15.04
C ASN A 82 17.15 8.41 15.27
N THR A 83 16.60 7.22 15.52
CA THR A 83 17.39 5.98 15.50
C THR A 83 17.14 5.28 14.18
N ILE A 84 18.10 5.36 13.26
CA ILE A 84 18.04 4.68 11.96
C ILE A 84 18.44 3.22 12.18
N VAL A 85 17.73 2.28 11.55
CA VAL A 85 18.14 0.88 11.45
C VAL A 85 19.36 0.76 10.53
N GLU A 86 20.19 -0.26 10.75
CA GLU A 86 21.40 -0.46 9.95
C GLU A 86 21.12 -0.87 8.51
N GLU A 87 20.00 -1.57 8.25
CA GLU A 87 19.60 -2.07 6.93
C GLU A 87 18.08 -2.15 6.84
N LEU A 88 17.52 -1.90 5.66
CA LEU A 88 16.10 -2.07 5.34
C LEU A 88 15.91 -3.03 4.16
N THR A 89 15.03 -4.00 4.29
CA THR A 89 14.65 -4.89 3.20
C THR A 89 13.23 -4.58 2.74
N ILE A 90 13.06 -4.26 1.45
CA ILE A 90 11.77 -3.92 0.85
C ILE A 90 11.37 -4.99 -0.16
N GLY A 91 10.21 -5.59 0.06
CA GLY A 91 9.64 -6.62 -0.81
C GLY A 91 8.83 -6.01 -1.97
N PHE A 92 8.96 -6.66 -3.12
CA PHE A 92 8.27 -6.28 -4.33
C PHE A 92 7.68 -7.51 -5.02
N ILE A 93 6.41 -7.46 -5.45
CA ILE A 93 5.88 -8.50 -6.34
C ILE A 93 5.85 -7.97 -7.76
N PRO A 94 6.48 -8.64 -8.72
CA PRO A 94 6.45 -8.23 -10.09
C PRO A 94 5.07 -8.49 -10.70
N ASN A 95 4.42 -7.42 -11.16
CA ASN A 95 3.36 -7.53 -12.17
C ASN A 95 3.96 -7.82 -13.57
N GLU A 96 5.27 -7.73 -13.68
CA GLU A 96 6.10 -7.93 -14.86
C GLU A 96 7.16 -9.01 -14.58
N LYS A 97 7.88 -9.43 -15.59
CA LYS A 97 8.99 -10.38 -15.41
C LYS A 97 10.08 -9.74 -14.52
N ALA A 98 10.63 -10.53 -13.60
CA ALA A 98 11.68 -10.07 -12.69
C ALA A 98 12.85 -9.37 -13.42
N GLU A 99 13.21 -9.83 -14.63
CA GLU A 99 14.26 -9.26 -15.46
C GLU A 99 13.98 -7.80 -15.90
N GLU A 100 12.71 -7.43 -16.04
CA GLU A 100 12.29 -6.07 -16.41
C GLU A 100 12.17 -5.17 -15.18
N LEU A 101 11.89 -5.75 -14.02
CA LEU A 101 11.71 -5.02 -12.77
C LEU A 101 13.03 -4.70 -12.07
N THR A 102 14.04 -5.57 -12.16
CA THR A 102 15.33 -5.38 -11.47
C THR A 102 15.98 -4.01 -11.73
N PRO A 103 16.12 -3.52 -12.97
CA PRO A 103 16.73 -2.20 -13.22
C PRO A 103 15.89 -1.02 -12.68
N LYS A 104 14.59 -1.22 -12.54
CA LYS A 104 13.69 -0.20 -11.95
C LYS A 104 13.84 -0.20 -10.43
N ALA A 105 13.92 -1.38 -9.82
CA ALA A 105 14.13 -1.57 -8.40
C ALA A 105 15.47 -0.97 -7.92
N GLU A 106 16.56 -1.14 -8.68
CA GLU A 106 17.87 -0.54 -8.39
C GLU A 106 17.83 1.00 -8.28
N LYS A 107 16.96 1.67 -9.07
CA LYS A 107 16.80 3.13 -8.96
C LYS A 107 16.11 3.52 -7.65
N LEU A 108 15.11 2.77 -7.21
CA LEU A 108 14.43 3.00 -5.94
C LEU A 108 15.37 2.71 -4.76
N GLU A 109 16.10 1.60 -4.82
CA GLU A 109 17.09 1.21 -3.81
C GLU A 109 18.10 2.35 -3.59
N LYS A 110 18.74 2.79 -4.68
CA LYS A 110 19.68 3.91 -4.62
C LYS A 110 19.05 5.20 -4.08
N TYR A 111 17.85 5.56 -4.50
CA TYR A 111 17.15 6.74 -4.00
C TYR A 111 16.93 6.67 -2.50
N LEU A 112 16.49 5.51 -2.00
CA LEU A 112 16.23 5.30 -0.57
C LEU A 112 17.53 5.29 0.25
N GLU A 113 18.60 4.66 -0.23
CA GLU A 113 19.94 4.69 0.40
C GLU A 113 20.47 6.12 0.52
N ASP A 114 20.38 6.89 -0.58
CA ASP A 114 20.83 8.29 -0.61
C ASP A 114 19.99 9.16 0.35
N THR A 115 18.70 8.89 0.51
CA THR A 115 17.75 9.67 1.33
C THR A 115 17.84 9.28 2.81
N LEU A 116 17.82 7.99 3.11
CA LEU A 116 17.75 7.46 4.48
C LEU A 116 19.12 7.33 5.15
N ARG A 117 20.21 7.31 4.36
CA ARG A 117 21.58 7.09 4.83
C ARG A 117 21.73 5.73 5.53
N THR A 118 21.05 4.74 5.04
CA THR A 118 21.11 3.34 5.48
C THR A 118 21.16 2.42 4.27
N ASP A 119 21.66 1.20 4.43
CA ASP A 119 21.64 0.21 3.36
C ASP A 119 20.20 -0.24 3.09
N VAL A 120 19.82 -0.30 1.83
CA VAL A 120 18.49 -0.74 1.39
C VAL A 120 18.66 -1.92 0.43
N ASN A 121 17.92 -2.99 0.67
CA ASN A 121 17.92 -4.18 -0.18
C ASN A 121 16.50 -4.40 -0.72
N ILE A 122 16.34 -4.36 -2.04
CA ILE A 122 15.07 -4.65 -2.68
C ILE A 122 15.03 -6.11 -3.11
N VAL A 123 14.07 -6.86 -2.58
CA VAL A 123 13.87 -8.27 -2.90
C VAL A 123 12.60 -8.46 -3.72
N VAL A 124 12.67 -9.36 -4.71
CA VAL A 124 11.55 -9.69 -5.60
C VAL A 124 11.19 -11.18 -5.41
N PRO A 125 10.39 -11.51 -4.38
CA PRO A 125 9.94 -12.88 -4.15
C PRO A 125 9.02 -13.36 -5.27
N THR A 126 8.83 -14.68 -5.35
CA THR A 126 8.03 -15.31 -6.41
C THR A 126 6.53 -15.26 -6.19
N ASN A 127 6.07 -14.94 -4.97
CA ASN A 127 4.65 -14.87 -4.59
C ASN A 127 4.45 -14.02 -3.34
N TYR A 128 3.21 -13.65 -3.07
CA TYR A 128 2.83 -12.86 -1.90
C TYR A 128 3.03 -13.59 -0.57
N GLU A 129 2.89 -14.92 -0.55
CA GLU A 129 3.11 -15.70 0.66
C GLU A 129 4.52 -15.51 1.20
N SER A 130 5.54 -15.52 0.31
CA SER A 130 6.93 -15.27 0.70
C SER A 130 7.16 -13.87 1.28
N ILE A 131 6.47 -12.85 0.76
CA ILE A 131 6.54 -11.50 1.34
C ILE A 131 5.88 -11.47 2.72
N ILE A 132 4.69 -12.04 2.86
CA ILE A 132 3.93 -12.01 4.11
C ILE A 132 4.68 -12.73 5.23
N GLU A 133 5.26 -13.90 4.94
CA GLU A 133 6.11 -14.58 5.90
C GLU A 133 7.42 -13.80 6.18
N GLY A 134 7.98 -13.12 5.15
CA GLY A 134 9.11 -12.22 5.33
C GLY A 134 8.81 -11.06 6.29
N LEU A 135 7.66 -10.40 6.13
CA LEU A 135 7.17 -9.34 7.05
C LEU A 135 6.96 -9.90 8.46
N ARG A 136 6.33 -11.08 8.57
CA ARG A 136 6.03 -11.73 9.84
C ARG A 136 7.27 -12.07 10.66
N PHE A 137 8.33 -12.52 10.01
CA PHE A 137 9.57 -12.94 10.67
C PHE A 137 10.67 -11.86 10.64
N GLY A 138 10.37 -10.65 10.17
CA GLY A 138 11.32 -9.53 10.15
C GLY A 138 12.46 -9.69 9.11
N HIS A 139 12.27 -10.53 8.09
CA HIS A 139 13.17 -10.66 6.94
C HIS A 139 12.86 -9.64 5.85
N ILE A 140 11.69 -9.07 5.87
CA ILE A 140 11.22 -7.96 5.03
C ILE A 140 10.64 -6.91 5.96
N ASP A 141 11.07 -5.67 5.81
CA ASP A 141 10.65 -4.55 6.65
C ASP A 141 9.42 -3.85 6.10
N ALA A 142 9.34 -3.73 4.78
CA ALA A 142 8.23 -3.11 4.09
C ALA A 142 7.98 -3.78 2.74
N ALA A 143 6.80 -3.60 2.17
CA ALA A 143 6.51 -4.14 0.86
C ALA A 143 5.43 -3.36 0.10
N PHE A 144 5.55 -3.36 -1.22
CA PHE A 144 4.46 -2.98 -2.10
C PHE A 144 3.60 -4.19 -2.42
N MET A 145 2.27 -4.03 -2.35
CA MET A 145 1.33 -5.13 -2.51
C MET A 145 0.04 -4.68 -3.19
N ASP A 146 -0.62 -5.59 -3.90
CA ASP A 146 -2.03 -5.43 -4.24
C ASP A 146 -2.86 -5.34 -2.95
N SER A 147 -4.02 -4.70 -3.00
CA SER A 147 -4.90 -4.49 -1.84
C SER A 147 -5.34 -5.78 -1.16
N GLY A 148 -5.61 -6.83 -1.93
CA GLY A 148 -5.99 -8.14 -1.39
C GLY A 148 -4.87 -8.80 -0.57
N PRO A 149 -3.67 -9.01 -1.13
CA PRO A 149 -2.51 -9.45 -0.38
C PRO A 149 -2.16 -8.55 0.80
N GLY A 150 -2.31 -7.22 0.66
CA GLY A 150 -2.10 -6.27 1.76
C GLY A 150 -3.03 -6.53 2.94
N TRP A 151 -4.30 -6.86 2.68
CA TRP A 151 -5.24 -7.28 3.71
C TRP A 151 -4.81 -8.58 4.39
N ILE A 152 -4.41 -9.59 3.62
CA ILE A 152 -3.95 -10.87 4.17
C ILE A 152 -2.66 -10.68 4.97
N ALA A 153 -1.74 -9.79 4.54
CA ALA A 153 -0.55 -9.44 5.29
C ALA A 153 -0.92 -8.85 6.66
N HIS A 154 -1.88 -7.91 6.70
CA HIS A 154 -2.38 -7.37 7.95
C HIS A 154 -2.93 -8.47 8.88
N GLN A 155 -3.77 -9.36 8.36
CA GLN A 155 -4.39 -10.44 9.15
C GLN A 155 -3.37 -11.47 9.67
N ARG A 156 -2.34 -11.80 8.89
CA ARG A 156 -1.41 -12.90 9.20
C ARG A 156 -0.13 -12.45 9.90
N SER A 157 0.32 -11.24 9.64
CA SER A 157 1.60 -10.72 10.12
C SER A 157 1.50 -9.42 10.90
N GLY A 158 0.30 -8.87 11.11
CA GLY A 158 0.11 -7.57 11.75
C GLY A 158 0.63 -6.39 10.91
N ALA A 159 1.04 -6.62 9.65
CA ALA A 159 1.55 -5.56 8.79
C ALA A 159 0.55 -4.41 8.64
N GLU A 160 1.05 -3.18 8.62
CA GLU A 160 0.25 -1.97 8.54
C GLU A 160 0.38 -1.31 7.18
N VAL A 161 -0.73 -0.94 6.56
CA VAL A 161 -0.72 -0.05 5.40
C VAL A 161 -0.39 1.35 5.85
N VAL A 162 0.60 1.95 5.22
CA VAL A 162 1.03 3.34 5.51
C VAL A 162 0.87 4.29 4.33
N LEU A 163 0.91 3.76 3.09
CA LEU A 163 0.70 4.55 1.86
C LEU A 163 -0.20 3.79 0.88
N SER A 164 -0.95 4.55 0.08
CA SER A 164 -1.68 4.08 -1.09
C SER A 164 -1.16 4.76 -2.35
N GLU A 165 -1.29 4.10 -3.49
CA GLU A 165 -0.97 4.68 -4.80
C GLU A 165 -2.07 5.60 -5.30
N VAL A 166 -1.65 6.68 -5.98
CA VAL A 166 -2.53 7.51 -6.79
C VAL A 166 -2.30 7.15 -8.26
N VAL A 167 -3.34 6.70 -8.93
CA VAL A 167 -3.33 6.35 -10.35
C VAL A 167 -4.47 7.09 -11.05
N GLN A 168 -4.16 7.86 -12.09
CA GLN A 168 -5.12 8.72 -12.78
C GLN A 168 -5.86 9.67 -11.80
N GLY A 169 -5.11 10.25 -10.86
CA GLY A 169 -5.63 11.17 -9.85
C GLY A 169 -6.52 10.52 -8.79
N LYS A 170 -6.51 9.19 -8.63
CA LYS A 170 -7.40 8.47 -7.69
C LYS A 170 -6.64 7.42 -6.90
N VAL A 171 -7.07 7.21 -5.66
CA VAL A 171 -6.61 6.10 -4.78
C VAL A 171 -7.48 4.85 -4.89
N ASN A 172 -8.47 4.87 -5.78
CA ASN A 172 -9.36 3.74 -6.05
C ASN A 172 -9.90 3.80 -7.49
N TYR A 173 -10.43 2.70 -7.96
CA TYR A 173 -11.16 2.58 -9.21
C TYR A 173 -12.48 1.84 -8.96
N GLN A 174 -13.37 1.73 -9.98
CA GLN A 174 -14.69 1.17 -9.76
C GLN A 174 -14.81 -0.25 -10.30
N ALA A 175 -15.40 -1.14 -9.51
CA ALA A 175 -15.94 -2.39 -10.04
C ALA A 175 -17.28 -2.11 -10.73
N THR A 176 -17.47 -2.72 -11.89
CA THR A 176 -18.63 -2.43 -12.77
C THR A 176 -19.23 -3.72 -13.30
N VAL A 177 -20.54 -3.75 -13.34
CA VAL A 177 -21.36 -4.79 -13.98
C VAL A 177 -21.69 -4.35 -15.39
N TRP A 178 -21.30 -5.14 -16.37
CA TRP A 178 -21.52 -4.87 -17.78
C TRP A 178 -22.50 -5.86 -18.38
N THR A 179 -23.41 -5.36 -19.24
CA THR A 179 -24.27 -6.18 -20.11
C THR A 179 -24.31 -5.58 -21.51
N LYS A 180 -24.94 -6.28 -22.47
CA LYS A 180 -25.13 -5.73 -23.82
C LYS A 180 -26.15 -4.57 -23.81
N ALA A 181 -25.94 -3.61 -24.69
CA ALA A 181 -26.77 -2.40 -24.75
C ALA A 181 -28.24 -2.71 -25.04
N ASP A 182 -28.53 -3.80 -25.76
CA ASP A 182 -29.86 -4.26 -26.12
C ASP A 182 -30.51 -5.25 -25.12
N ASN A 183 -29.79 -5.57 -24.03
CA ASN A 183 -30.33 -6.46 -22.98
C ASN A 183 -31.06 -5.64 -21.91
N ASP A 184 -32.40 -5.64 -21.98
CA ASP A 184 -33.27 -4.93 -21.02
C ASP A 184 -33.69 -5.80 -19.81
N SER A 185 -33.09 -6.96 -19.59
CA SER A 185 -33.47 -7.87 -18.50
C SER A 185 -32.58 -7.76 -17.25
N ILE A 186 -31.53 -6.93 -17.29
CA ILE A 186 -30.54 -6.81 -16.22
C ILE A 186 -30.37 -5.33 -15.88
N HIS A 187 -30.80 -4.90 -14.69
CA HIS A 187 -30.81 -3.49 -14.26
C HIS A 187 -29.99 -3.24 -12.99
N SER A 188 -29.65 -4.30 -12.25
CA SER A 188 -28.87 -4.23 -11.01
C SER A 188 -27.98 -5.46 -10.87
N ILE A 189 -27.11 -5.48 -9.86
CA ILE A 189 -26.26 -6.65 -9.56
C ILE A 189 -27.11 -7.86 -9.13
N GLU A 190 -28.26 -7.65 -8.49
CA GLU A 190 -29.20 -8.70 -8.09
C GLU A 190 -29.73 -9.48 -9.29
N ASP A 191 -29.96 -8.80 -10.43
CA ASP A 191 -30.47 -9.42 -11.67
C ASP A 191 -29.44 -10.36 -12.32
N THR A 192 -28.20 -10.36 -11.84
CA THR A 192 -27.15 -11.28 -12.32
C THR A 192 -27.32 -12.70 -11.80
N ILE A 193 -28.09 -12.89 -10.72
CA ILE A 193 -28.40 -14.22 -10.18
C ILE A 193 -29.19 -15.02 -11.21
N GLY A 194 -28.79 -16.28 -11.42
CA GLY A 194 -29.36 -17.17 -12.43
C GLY A 194 -28.96 -16.85 -13.86
N LYS A 195 -28.05 -15.94 -14.12
CA LYS A 195 -27.53 -15.59 -15.46
C LYS A 195 -26.20 -16.29 -15.74
N LYS A 196 -25.79 -16.26 -17.03
CA LYS A 196 -24.44 -16.65 -17.44
C LYS A 196 -23.51 -15.47 -17.23
N VAL A 197 -22.46 -15.67 -16.42
CA VAL A 197 -21.58 -14.58 -16.01
C VAL A 197 -20.11 -14.84 -16.35
N ALA A 198 -19.39 -13.80 -16.72
CA ALA A 198 -17.95 -13.84 -16.86
C ALA A 198 -17.27 -12.99 -15.76
N PHE A 199 -16.44 -13.63 -14.98
CA PHE A 199 -15.47 -12.99 -14.08
C PHE A 199 -14.12 -12.87 -14.77
N THR A 200 -13.28 -11.94 -14.33
CA THR A 200 -11.93 -11.81 -14.89
C THR A 200 -11.00 -12.94 -14.43
N SER A 201 -10.80 -13.07 -13.14
CA SER A 201 -10.09 -14.17 -12.49
C SER A 201 -10.59 -14.29 -11.05
N ILE A 202 -10.35 -15.43 -10.42
CA ILE A 202 -10.78 -15.67 -9.04
C ILE A 202 -10.10 -14.72 -8.03
N THR A 203 -8.95 -14.15 -8.38
CA THR A 203 -8.20 -13.16 -7.59
C THR A 203 -8.38 -11.72 -8.10
N GLY A 204 -9.28 -11.52 -9.06
CA GLY A 204 -9.52 -10.21 -9.68
C GLY A 204 -10.33 -9.31 -8.75
N SER A 205 -9.75 -8.19 -8.32
CA SER A 205 -10.38 -7.29 -7.34
C SER A 205 -11.71 -6.73 -7.81
N SER A 206 -11.76 -6.09 -8.99
CA SER A 206 -13.00 -5.54 -9.55
C SER A 206 -13.81 -6.54 -10.38
N GLY A 207 -13.14 -7.59 -10.89
CA GLY A 207 -13.81 -8.58 -11.74
C GLY A 207 -14.30 -9.81 -11.00
N PHE A 208 -14.08 -9.94 -9.68
CA PHE A 208 -14.55 -11.05 -8.87
C PHE A 208 -14.76 -10.70 -7.39
N ILE A 209 -13.70 -10.24 -6.67
CA ILE A 209 -13.76 -10.08 -5.22
C ILE A 209 -14.84 -9.06 -4.82
N ARG A 210 -14.81 -7.87 -5.40
CA ARG A 210 -15.81 -6.84 -5.10
C ARG A 210 -17.22 -7.26 -5.48
N PRO A 211 -17.51 -7.75 -6.73
CA PRO A 211 -18.84 -8.23 -7.10
C PRO A 211 -19.37 -9.33 -6.20
N MET A 212 -18.58 -10.39 -6.00
CA MET A 212 -18.98 -11.52 -5.17
C MET A 212 -19.17 -11.13 -3.71
N GLY A 213 -18.21 -10.36 -3.14
CA GLY A 213 -18.34 -9.84 -1.79
C GLY A 213 -19.60 -9.00 -1.60
N THR A 214 -19.97 -8.19 -2.60
CA THR A 214 -21.22 -7.41 -2.59
C THR A 214 -22.44 -8.31 -2.60
N LEU A 215 -22.49 -9.34 -3.46
CA LEU A 215 -23.61 -10.30 -3.49
C LEU A 215 -23.75 -11.09 -2.19
N VAL A 216 -22.62 -11.48 -1.57
CA VAL A 216 -22.62 -12.15 -0.26
C VAL A 216 -23.06 -11.19 0.85
N ALA A 217 -22.54 -9.96 0.90
CA ALA A 217 -22.92 -8.96 1.89
C ALA A 217 -24.40 -8.57 1.82
N ASN A 218 -24.99 -8.56 0.61
CA ASN A 218 -26.42 -8.33 0.40
C ASN A 218 -27.28 -9.58 0.68
N GLY A 219 -26.68 -10.71 1.07
CA GLY A 219 -27.39 -11.97 1.39
C GLY A 219 -27.94 -12.71 0.16
N LEU A 220 -27.54 -12.32 -1.04
CA LEU A 220 -28.00 -12.93 -2.29
C LEU A 220 -27.27 -14.24 -2.59
N ILE A 221 -26.06 -14.38 -2.11
CA ILE A 221 -25.25 -15.60 -2.18
C ILE A 221 -24.84 -16.00 -0.79
N GLN A 222 -24.99 -17.29 -0.47
CA GLN A 222 -24.57 -17.88 0.80
C GLN A 222 -23.52 -18.94 0.56
N ILE A 223 -22.35 -18.79 1.18
CA ILE A 223 -21.24 -19.76 1.13
C ILE A 223 -21.37 -20.67 2.34
N GLN A 224 -21.63 -21.96 2.11
CA GLN A 224 -21.80 -22.95 3.17
C GLN A 224 -20.51 -23.78 3.34
N GLY A 225 -19.55 -23.27 4.10
CA GLY A 225 -18.27 -23.90 4.36
C GLY A 225 -17.14 -22.89 4.47
N ASN A 226 -15.91 -23.36 4.68
CA ASN A 226 -14.75 -22.54 4.97
C ASN A 226 -13.60 -22.79 3.97
N ASP A 227 -13.90 -23.30 2.81
CA ASP A 227 -12.90 -23.63 1.79
C ASP A 227 -13.32 -23.18 0.39
N LEU A 228 -12.42 -23.33 -0.55
CA LEU A 228 -12.64 -22.96 -1.94
C LEU A 228 -13.77 -23.78 -2.59
N ILE A 229 -13.96 -25.03 -2.17
CA ILE A 229 -15.01 -25.90 -2.73
C ILE A 229 -16.39 -25.35 -2.38
N ALA A 230 -16.55 -24.83 -1.17
CA ALA A 230 -17.78 -24.17 -0.74
C ALA A 230 -18.07 -22.89 -1.56
N LEU A 231 -17.03 -22.11 -1.85
CA LEU A 231 -17.15 -20.94 -2.73
C LEU A 231 -17.54 -21.34 -4.17
N GLU A 232 -16.89 -22.34 -4.75
CA GLU A 232 -17.21 -22.84 -6.09
C GLU A 232 -18.62 -23.43 -6.16
N ALA A 233 -19.07 -24.13 -5.12
CA ALA A 233 -20.44 -24.61 -5.01
C ALA A 233 -21.46 -23.45 -4.98
N ALA A 234 -21.18 -22.42 -4.18
CA ALA A 234 -22.04 -21.24 -4.10
C ALA A 234 -22.14 -20.50 -5.46
N LEU A 235 -21.04 -20.44 -6.23
CA LEU A 235 -21.09 -19.91 -7.61
C LEU A 235 -21.97 -20.77 -8.52
N ALA A 236 -21.82 -22.10 -8.48
CA ALA A 236 -22.59 -23.02 -9.29
C ALA A 236 -24.09 -22.99 -8.96
N ASP A 237 -24.44 -22.78 -7.70
CA ASP A 237 -25.84 -22.67 -7.25
C ASP A 237 -26.48 -21.31 -7.59
N SER A 238 -25.66 -20.25 -7.69
CA SER A 238 -26.15 -18.87 -7.85
C SER A 238 -26.29 -18.45 -9.32
N PHE A 239 -25.51 -19.02 -10.23
CA PHE A 239 -25.46 -18.63 -11.63
C PHE A 239 -25.87 -19.79 -12.55
N GLU A 240 -26.55 -19.50 -13.68
CA GLU A 240 -26.82 -20.52 -14.70
C GLU A 240 -25.49 -21.14 -15.21
N ALA A 241 -24.50 -20.30 -15.41
CA ALA A 241 -23.12 -20.68 -15.68
C ALA A 241 -22.17 -19.53 -15.29
N TYR A 242 -20.97 -19.88 -14.90
CA TYR A 242 -19.92 -18.89 -14.66
C TYR A 242 -18.62 -19.31 -15.31
N THR A 243 -17.78 -18.33 -15.64
CA THR A 243 -16.46 -18.58 -16.17
C THR A 243 -15.45 -17.53 -15.68
N PHE A 244 -14.22 -17.96 -15.43
CA PHE A 244 -13.09 -17.07 -15.22
C PHE A 244 -12.36 -16.90 -16.58
N ALA A 245 -12.56 -15.73 -17.18
CA ALA A 245 -12.10 -15.45 -18.55
C ALA A 245 -10.58 -15.24 -18.69
N GLY A 246 -9.85 -15.06 -17.55
CA GLY A 246 -8.43 -14.80 -17.52
C GLY A 246 -8.03 -13.33 -17.63
N GLY A 247 -8.98 -12.40 -17.74
CA GLY A 247 -8.72 -10.96 -17.79
C GLY A 247 -9.90 -10.14 -18.29
N TYR A 248 -9.79 -8.82 -18.19
CA TYR A 248 -10.87 -7.89 -18.57
C TYR A 248 -11.28 -8.01 -20.03
N LYS A 249 -10.30 -8.02 -20.95
CA LYS A 249 -10.56 -8.09 -22.38
C LYS A 249 -11.37 -9.35 -22.72
N ALA A 250 -10.93 -10.50 -22.24
CA ALA A 250 -11.60 -11.78 -22.52
C ALA A 250 -13.01 -11.84 -21.93
N ALA A 251 -13.24 -11.30 -20.71
CA ALA A 251 -14.57 -11.25 -20.11
C ALA A 251 -15.55 -10.39 -20.95
N LEU A 252 -15.10 -9.23 -21.42
CA LEU A 252 -15.89 -8.36 -22.29
C LEU A 252 -16.12 -8.97 -23.68
N GLU A 253 -15.16 -9.70 -24.24
CA GLU A 253 -15.31 -10.42 -25.51
C GLU A 253 -16.33 -11.56 -25.40
N LEU A 254 -16.37 -12.29 -24.28
CA LEU A 254 -17.42 -13.29 -24.04
C LEU A 254 -18.81 -12.67 -24.03
N LEU A 255 -18.97 -11.49 -23.41
CA LEU A 255 -20.22 -10.74 -23.41
C LEU A 255 -20.62 -10.26 -24.82
N LEU A 256 -19.68 -9.67 -25.56
CA LEU A 256 -19.93 -9.19 -26.93
C LEU A 256 -20.32 -10.31 -27.91
N ASN A 257 -19.84 -11.53 -27.66
CA ASN A 257 -20.08 -12.72 -28.49
C ASN A 257 -21.26 -13.57 -28.01
N ASP A 258 -22.10 -13.07 -27.12
CA ASP A 258 -23.32 -13.77 -26.59
C ASP A 258 -23.00 -15.09 -25.86
N ASN A 259 -21.78 -15.26 -25.36
CA ASN A 259 -21.43 -16.43 -24.56
C ASN A 259 -21.86 -16.30 -23.09
N VAL A 260 -22.02 -15.06 -22.62
CA VAL A 260 -22.52 -14.72 -21.28
C VAL A 260 -23.47 -13.54 -21.36
N ASP A 261 -24.30 -13.38 -20.32
CA ASP A 261 -25.25 -12.27 -20.18
C ASP A 261 -24.64 -11.07 -19.48
N VAL A 262 -23.63 -11.32 -18.63
CA VAL A 262 -22.98 -10.33 -17.78
C VAL A 262 -21.46 -10.54 -17.78
N ALA A 263 -20.72 -9.43 -17.78
CA ALA A 263 -19.29 -9.42 -17.48
C ALA A 263 -19.01 -8.48 -16.30
N PHE A 264 -18.22 -8.95 -15.35
CA PHE A 264 -17.72 -8.13 -14.25
C PHE A 264 -16.31 -7.62 -14.55
N GLY A 265 -16.02 -6.37 -14.19
CA GLY A 265 -14.72 -5.79 -14.47
C GLY A 265 -14.53 -4.41 -13.87
N SER A 266 -13.54 -3.69 -14.40
CA SER A 266 -13.27 -2.30 -14.04
C SER A 266 -14.00 -1.35 -14.99
N ASP A 267 -14.41 -0.19 -14.47
CA ASP A 267 -15.00 0.92 -15.21
C ASP A 267 -14.17 1.39 -16.41
N ILE A 268 -12.85 1.33 -16.30
CA ILE A 268 -11.90 1.73 -17.37
C ILE A 268 -11.66 0.63 -18.41
N ALA A 269 -12.08 -0.61 -18.16
CA ALA A 269 -11.73 -1.75 -19.01
C ALA A 269 -12.20 -1.62 -20.46
N PRO A 270 -13.44 -1.17 -20.76
CA PRO A 270 -13.86 -1.00 -22.16
C PRO A 270 -13.01 0.00 -22.93
N GLN A 271 -12.66 1.13 -22.33
CA GLN A 271 -11.83 2.16 -22.98
C GLN A 271 -10.42 1.64 -23.29
N LYS A 272 -9.88 0.80 -22.41
CA LYS A 272 -8.51 0.27 -22.55
C LYS A 272 -8.41 -0.86 -23.59
N TYR A 273 -9.44 -1.69 -23.72
CA TYR A 273 -9.34 -2.96 -24.44
C TYR A 273 -10.25 -3.12 -25.66
N LEU A 274 -11.25 -2.25 -25.83
CA LEU A 274 -12.24 -2.38 -26.88
C LEU A 274 -12.22 -1.19 -27.85
N THR A 275 -12.59 -1.45 -29.11
CA THR A 275 -12.83 -0.39 -30.09
C THR A 275 -14.11 0.40 -29.72
N HIS A 276 -14.25 1.61 -30.25
CA HIS A 276 -15.43 2.45 -30.01
C HIS A 276 -16.75 1.77 -30.44
N ASP A 277 -16.75 1.03 -31.56
CA ASP A 277 -17.92 0.25 -32.02
C ASP A 277 -18.25 -0.88 -31.02
N GLN A 278 -17.28 -1.54 -30.43
CA GLN A 278 -17.51 -2.56 -29.41
C GLN A 278 -18.03 -1.95 -28.11
N GLN A 279 -17.48 -0.81 -27.69
CA GLN A 279 -17.94 -0.10 -26.50
C GLN A 279 -19.42 0.31 -26.60
N SER A 280 -19.86 0.78 -27.78
CA SER A 280 -21.26 1.19 -28.01
C SER A 280 -22.27 0.03 -27.92
N LYS A 281 -21.80 -1.21 -27.97
CA LYS A 281 -22.62 -2.43 -27.79
C LYS A 281 -22.77 -2.86 -26.33
N LEU A 282 -22.13 -2.17 -25.43
CA LEU A 282 -22.16 -2.44 -23.99
C LEU A 282 -22.86 -1.31 -23.25
N ARG A 283 -23.47 -1.65 -22.13
CA ARG A 283 -23.92 -0.66 -21.14
C ARG A 283 -23.49 -1.07 -19.74
N VAL A 284 -23.29 -0.08 -18.90
CA VAL A 284 -23.17 -0.25 -17.47
C VAL A 284 -24.53 -0.62 -16.91
N VAL A 285 -24.61 -1.72 -16.19
CA VAL A 285 -25.75 -2.08 -15.35
C VAL A 285 -25.65 -1.28 -14.06
N GLU A 286 -24.51 -1.43 -13.39
CA GLU A 286 -24.27 -0.83 -12.10
C GLU A 286 -22.76 -0.64 -11.86
N THR A 287 -22.41 0.41 -11.12
CA THR A 287 -21.08 0.60 -10.54
C THR A 287 -21.16 0.22 -9.07
N ILE A 288 -20.49 -0.85 -8.69
CA ILE A 288 -20.63 -1.51 -7.39
C ILE A 288 -19.56 -1.10 -6.37
N GLY A 289 -19.07 0.12 -6.53
CA GLY A 289 -18.24 0.79 -5.56
C GLY A 289 -16.74 0.59 -5.73
N PRO A 290 -15.96 1.25 -4.88
CA PRO A 290 -14.53 1.35 -5.07
C PRO A 290 -13.80 0.02 -4.82
N VAL A 291 -12.75 -0.14 -5.60
CA VAL A 291 -11.67 -1.10 -5.37
C VAL A 291 -10.43 -0.29 -5.04
N PRO A 292 -9.81 -0.48 -3.87
CA PRO A 292 -8.65 0.31 -3.47
C PRO A 292 -7.46 0.05 -4.39
N SER A 293 -6.64 1.08 -4.61
CA SER A 293 -5.36 0.97 -5.30
C SER A 293 -4.36 0.15 -4.47
N HIS A 294 -3.19 -0.13 -5.04
CA HIS A 294 -2.14 -0.87 -4.35
C HIS A 294 -1.64 -0.11 -3.11
N VAL A 295 -0.99 -0.83 -2.22
CA VAL A 295 -0.57 -0.35 -0.91
C VAL A 295 0.91 -0.55 -0.68
N PHE A 296 1.51 0.34 0.12
CA PHE A 296 2.79 0.13 0.74
C PHE A 296 2.56 -0.21 2.21
N VAL A 297 3.05 -1.37 2.62
CA VAL A 297 2.88 -1.89 3.99
C VAL A 297 4.23 -1.93 4.70
N VAL A 298 4.19 -1.84 6.02
CA VAL A 298 5.34 -2.03 6.92
C VAL A 298 5.05 -3.16 7.89
N ARG A 299 6.09 -3.87 8.38
CA ARG A 299 5.92 -4.91 9.39
C ARG A 299 5.48 -4.32 10.73
N GLU A 300 4.73 -5.09 11.52
CA GLU A 300 4.16 -4.69 12.81
C GLU A 300 5.21 -4.15 13.79
N GLU A 301 6.36 -4.83 13.88
CA GLU A 301 7.40 -4.50 14.86
C GLU A 301 8.36 -3.38 14.41
N MET A 302 8.08 -2.68 13.30
CA MET A 302 8.90 -1.54 12.88
C MET A 302 8.77 -0.40 13.89
N SER A 303 9.90 0.17 14.32
CA SER A 303 9.86 1.33 15.22
C SER A 303 9.17 2.53 14.55
N GLU A 304 8.41 3.32 15.31
CA GLU A 304 7.73 4.52 14.78
C GLU A 304 8.71 5.48 14.11
N SER A 305 9.93 5.63 14.66
CA SER A 305 10.95 6.49 14.04
C SER A 305 11.40 5.98 12.67
N THR A 306 11.62 4.68 12.51
CA THR A 306 11.98 4.06 11.23
C THR A 306 10.82 4.16 10.24
N LYS A 307 9.60 3.84 10.68
CA LYS A 307 8.37 3.95 9.88
C LYS A 307 8.19 5.37 9.33
N ASN A 308 8.32 6.38 10.18
CA ASN A 308 8.18 7.77 9.79
C ASN A 308 9.24 8.21 8.79
N LEU A 309 10.51 7.84 9.00
CA LEU A 309 11.59 8.15 8.06
C LEU A 309 11.37 7.48 6.70
N LEU A 310 10.98 6.21 6.70
CA LEU A 310 10.69 5.46 5.47
C LEU A 310 9.50 6.07 4.72
N VAL A 311 8.41 6.39 5.43
CA VAL A 311 7.24 7.02 4.82
C VAL A 311 7.58 8.39 4.24
N GLN A 312 8.38 9.21 4.94
CA GLN A 312 8.85 10.50 4.40
C GLN A 312 9.69 10.31 3.14
N ALA A 313 10.62 9.36 3.13
CA ALA A 313 11.43 9.05 1.95
C ALA A 313 10.54 8.60 0.77
N MET A 314 9.58 7.72 1.03
CA MET A 314 8.64 7.27 -0.01
C MET A 314 7.77 8.42 -0.55
N LEU A 315 7.31 9.33 0.31
CA LEU A 315 6.55 10.52 -0.10
C LEU A 315 7.41 11.51 -0.90
N GLY A 316 8.72 11.53 -0.71
CA GLY A 316 9.65 12.29 -1.53
C GLY A 316 9.65 11.86 -3.02
N LEU A 317 9.17 10.64 -3.33
CA LEU A 317 8.97 10.21 -4.72
C LEU A 317 7.83 10.97 -5.43
N ASN A 318 7.00 11.71 -4.71
CA ASN A 318 5.98 12.59 -5.29
C ASN A 318 6.56 13.89 -5.87
N GLU A 319 7.83 14.21 -5.57
CA GLU A 319 8.49 15.37 -6.15
C GLU A 319 8.82 15.12 -7.62
N ASP A 320 8.68 16.14 -8.47
CA ASP A 320 8.92 16.05 -9.92
C ASP A 320 10.28 15.44 -10.27
N GLU A 321 11.31 15.70 -9.46
CA GLU A 321 12.67 15.20 -9.61
C GLU A 321 12.77 13.67 -9.50
N HIS A 322 11.92 13.05 -8.67
CA HIS A 322 11.96 11.63 -8.33
C HIS A 322 10.77 10.82 -8.84
N ASN A 323 9.72 11.50 -9.30
CA ASN A 323 8.44 10.87 -9.68
C ASN A 323 8.57 9.80 -10.77
N GLN A 324 9.57 9.94 -11.65
CA GLN A 324 9.83 8.95 -12.69
C GLN A 324 10.15 7.55 -12.12
N ILE A 325 10.72 7.47 -10.90
CA ILE A 325 10.99 6.19 -10.21
C ILE A 325 9.65 5.49 -9.91
N LEU A 326 8.69 6.24 -9.36
CA LEU A 326 7.37 5.72 -9.02
C LEU A 326 6.57 5.28 -10.26
N LEU A 327 6.58 6.11 -11.31
CA LEU A 327 5.96 5.79 -12.60
C LEU A 327 6.56 4.54 -13.25
N ASP A 328 7.88 4.40 -13.23
CA ASP A 328 8.59 3.26 -13.84
C ASP A 328 8.26 1.94 -13.12
N ILE A 329 8.10 1.96 -11.79
CA ILE A 329 7.90 0.77 -10.97
C ILE A 329 6.41 0.36 -10.92
N TYR A 330 5.52 1.33 -10.68
CA TYR A 330 4.10 1.07 -10.43
C TYR A 330 3.15 1.66 -11.46
N GLY A 331 3.60 2.62 -12.24
CA GLY A 331 2.69 3.44 -13.04
C GLY A 331 1.83 4.37 -12.17
N ALA A 332 2.24 4.59 -10.92
CA ALA A 332 1.57 5.49 -9.99
C ALA A 332 2.11 6.92 -10.15
N GLU A 333 1.22 7.90 -10.05
CA GLU A 333 1.53 9.33 -10.16
C GLU A 333 1.99 9.91 -8.83
N ALA A 334 1.54 9.31 -7.72
CA ALA A 334 1.89 9.73 -6.37
C ALA A 334 1.63 8.61 -5.35
N LEU A 335 2.14 8.81 -4.15
CA LEU A 335 1.78 8.07 -2.95
C LEU A 335 1.03 8.99 -1.99
N LEU A 336 -0.01 8.47 -1.33
CA LEU A 336 -0.82 9.20 -0.35
C LEU A 336 -0.80 8.47 0.98
N PRO A 337 -0.54 9.17 2.11
CA PRO A 337 -0.63 8.57 3.45
C PRO A 337 -2.04 8.04 3.73
N THR A 338 -2.08 6.84 4.30
CA THR A 338 -3.35 6.18 4.66
C THR A 338 -3.13 5.17 5.79
N THR A 339 -4.17 4.44 6.16
CA THR A 339 -4.08 3.32 7.10
C THR A 339 -4.77 2.08 6.54
N THR A 340 -4.49 0.91 7.13
CA THR A 340 -5.13 -0.35 6.75
C THR A 340 -6.65 -0.24 6.74
N THR A 341 -7.23 0.28 7.82
CA THR A 341 -8.69 0.38 7.95
C THR A 341 -9.30 1.35 6.95
N MET A 342 -8.66 2.52 6.75
CA MET A 342 -9.19 3.56 5.86
C MET A 342 -9.16 3.15 4.41
N HIS A 343 -8.08 2.51 3.95
CA HIS A 343 -7.89 2.23 2.54
C HIS A 343 -8.43 0.87 2.11
N ILE A 344 -8.08 -0.19 2.85
CA ILE A 344 -8.40 -1.56 2.45
C ILE A 344 -9.36 -2.28 3.40
N GLY A 345 -9.81 -1.67 4.50
CA GLY A 345 -10.61 -2.35 5.52
C GLY A 345 -11.95 -2.87 4.99
N GLU A 346 -12.74 -2.04 4.29
CA GLU A 346 -13.99 -2.48 3.68
C GLU A 346 -13.74 -3.59 2.63
N PHE A 347 -12.75 -3.40 1.77
CA PHE A 347 -12.40 -4.40 0.76
C PHE A 347 -11.93 -5.72 1.38
N GLY A 348 -11.24 -5.65 2.52
CA GLY A 348 -10.82 -6.80 3.31
C GLY A 348 -12.00 -7.63 3.80
N THR A 349 -13.10 -6.99 4.23
CA THR A 349 -14.30 -7.73 4.66
C THR A 349 -14.92 -8.58 3.54
N PHE A 350 -14.80 -8.13 2.28
CA PHE A 350 -15.22 -8.95 1.15
C PHE A 350 -14.32 -10.17 0.95
N ILE A 351 -13.00 -10.01 1.10
CA ILE A 351 -12.06 -11.14 1.03
C ILE A 351 -12.39 -12.16 2.12
N ASP A 352 -12.59 -11.72 3.35
CA ASP A 352 -12.93 -12.58 4.50
C ASP A 352 -14.27 -13.33 4.30
N SER A 353 -15.22 -12.72 3.58
CA SER A 353 -16.50 -13.35 3.27
C SER A 353 -16.40 -14.43 2.17
N LEU A 354 -15.33 -14.42 1.38
CA LEU A 354 -15.09 -15.35 0.28
C LEU A 354 -14.13 -16.46 0.72
N THR A 355 -14.63 -17.37 1.52
CA THR A 355 -13.86 -18.42 2.20
C THR A 355 -12.95 -19.21 1.26
N GLY A 356 -11.71 -19.48 1.69
CA GLY A 356 -10.70 -20.23 0.92
C GLY A 356 -10.05 -19.46 -0.22
N LEU A 357 -10.40 -18.19 -0.41
CA LEU A 357 -9.83 -17.35 -1.46
C LEU A 357 -8.40 -16.89 -1.15
N ASP A 358 -8.06 -16.76 0.13
CA ASP A 358 -6.76 -16.28 0.60
C ASP A 358 -5.58 -17.01 -0.06
N GLN A 359 -5.61 -18.34 -0.12
CA GLN A 359 -4.55 -19.13 -0.77
C GLN A 359 -4.42 -18.84 -2.28
N LYS A 360 -5.53 -18.55 -2.95
CA LYS A 360 -5.52 -18.18 -4.37
C LYS A 360 -4.90 -16.80 -4.58
N ILE A 361 -5.23 -15.85 -3.68
CA ILE A 361 -4.66 -14.50 -3.71
C ILE A 361 -3.14 -14.56 -3.48
N LEU A 362 -2.70 -15.32 -2.49
CA LEU A 362 -1.28 -15.44 -2.14
C LEU A 362 -0.44 -16.03 -3.27
N ASN A 363 -1.02 -16.93 -4.06
CA ASN A 363 -0.35 -17.60 -5.18
C ASN A 363 -0.61 -16.94 -6.55
N LYS A 364 -1.21 -15.73 -6.59
CA LYS A 364 -1.64 -15.04 -7.83
C LYS A 364 -0.54 -14.92 -8.89
N TYR A 365 0.70 -14.68 -8.48
CA TYR A 365 1.86 -14.51 -9.35
C TYR A 365 2.89 -15.64 -9.19
N ASN A 366 2.47 -16.79 -8.69
CA ASN A 366 3.35 -17.94 -8.61
C ASN A 366 3.59 -18.48 -10.03
N PHE A 367 4.57 -17.90 -10.71
CA PHE A 367 5.07 -18.41 -11.99
C PHE A 367 5.79 -19.71 -11.72
N GLN A 368 5.09 -20.83 -11.83
CA GLN A 368 5.75 -22.14 -11.85
C GLN A 368 6.78 -22.14 -12.98
N LYS A 369 8.03 -22.40 -12.60
CA LYS A 369 9.15 -22.60 -13.51
C LYS A 369 8.91 -23.81 -14.42
#